data_aed53083f4806cdb99e1ed50e37faeda
#
_entry.id   aed53083f4806cdb99e1ed50e37faeda
#
_cell.length_a   1.000
_cell.length_b   1.000
_cell.length_c   1.000
_cell.angle_alpha   90.00
_cell.angle_beta   90.00
_cell.angle_gamma   90.00
#
_symmetry.space_group_name_H-M   'P 1'
#
loop_
_entity.id
_entity.type
_entity.pdbx_description
1 polymer ?
#
loop_
_entity_poly.entity_id
_entity_poly.type
_entity_poly.pdbx_seq_one_letter_code
_entity_poly.pdbx_strand_id
1 'polypeptide(L)'
;MQISPSILSADFANLQAQIEAVSNADWVHVDVMDNHFVPNLTIGVPVVESLAKISPLPLDCHLMIENPDLWAPKYAEIGANSVTFHVEAAANPAMCIKDIKAAGARAGMALKPNTDIEDYIDLLPQLDMLLVMTVEPGFGGQAFMADMMPKVRRVRELVGDGPNAVWIQVDGGVSADTIEQCAQAGADVFVAGSAVFAVSDPAAMVDQLRSLAITACAHP
;
A
#
# COMPACT_ATOMS: atom_id res chain seq x y z
N MET A 1 -10.93 -4.80 7.72
CA MET A 1 -9.49 -4.59 8.01
C MET A 1 -8.70 -5.58 7.20
N GLN A 2 -7.79 -5.11 6.35
CA GLN A 2 -7.01 -5.91 5.40
C GLN A 2 -5.52 -5.78 5.70
N ILE A 3 -4.79 -6.88 5.66
CA ILE A 3 -3.34 -6.92 5.87
C ILE A 3 -2.65 -7.17 4.54
N SER A 4 -1.69 -6.30 4.19
CA SER A 4 -0.92 -6.33 2.95
C SER A 4 0.58 -6.43 3.28
N PRO A 5 1.14 -7.65 3.48
CA PRO A 5 2.56 -7.83 3.77
C PRO A 5 3.43 -7.29 2.63
N SER A 6 4.38 -6.38 2.96
CA SER A 6 5.34 -5.87 1.97
C SER A 6 6.52 -6.83 1.80
N ILE A 7 6.65 -7.36 0.59
CA ILE A 7 7.77 -8.24 0.22
C ILE A 7 9.12 -7.51 0.13
N LEU A 8 9.16 -6.19 0.29
CA LEU A 8 10.40 -5.43 0.43
C LEU A 8 11.26 -5.94 1.60
N SER A 9 10.61 -6.52 2.64
CA SER A 9 11.28 -7.11 3.81
C SER A 9 11.45 -8.63 3.71
N ALA A 10 11.04 -9.25 2.61
CA ALA A 10 11.16 -10.69 2.38
C ALA A 10 12.53 -11.06 1.79
N ASP A 11 12.85 -12.36 1.77
CA ASP A 11 14.01 -12.88 1.03
C ASP A 11 13.73 -12.88 -0.47
N PHE A 12 14.31 -11.94 -1.21
CA PHE A 12 14.14 -11.78 -2.66
C PHE A 12 14.61 -12.99 -3.48
N ALA A 13 15.50 -13.83 -2.94
CA ALA A 13 15.91 -15.06 -3.59
C ALA A 13 14.86 -16.17 -3.49
N ASN A 14 13.86 -16.03 -2.59
CA ASN A 14 12.85 -17.04 -2.30
C ASN A 14 11.42 -16.46 -2.25
N LEU A 15 11.10 -15.44 -3.06
CA LEU A 15 9.83 -14.69 -2.98
C LEU A 15 8.59 -15.59 -3.02
N GLN A 16 8.58 -16.64 -3.84
CA GLN A 16 7.44 -17.57 -3.88
C GLN A 16 7.16 -18.18 -2.50
N ALA A 17 8.15 -18.76 -1.86
CA ALA A 17 7.99 -19.38 -0.53
C ALA A 17 7.60 -18.33 0.55
N GLN A 18 8.13 -17.10 0.43
CA GLN A 18 7.79 -16.01 1.34
C GLN A 18 6.33 -15.57 1.20
N ILE A 19 5.80 -15.49 -0.03
CA ILE A 19 4.40 -15.17 -0.29
C ILE A 19 3.48 -16.31 0.17
N GLU A 20 3.85 -17.57 -0.08
CA GLU A 20 3.11 -18.74 0.40
C GLU A 20 3.00 -18.76 1.93
N ALA A 21 4.05 -18.32 2.65
CA ALA A 21 4.07 -18.27 4.12
C ALA A 21 3.09 -17.22 4.69
N VAL A 22 2.60 -16.26 3.91
CA VAL A 22 1.62 -15.25 4.30
C VAL A 22 0.30 -15.40 3.54
N SER A 23 -0.02 -16.59 3.03
CA SER A 23 -1.22 -16.85 2.21
C SER A 23 -2.56 -16.60 2.91
N ASN A 24 -2.56 -16.38 4.23
CA ASN A 24 -3.71 -15.92 5.02
C ASN A 24 -3.86 -14.39 5.05
N ALA A 25 -2.99 -13.63 4.38
CA ALA A 25 -3.15 -12.18 4.18
C ALA A 25 -4.20 -11.87 3.11
N ASP A 26 -4.52 -10.61 2.92
CA ASP A 26 -5.51 -10.15 1.93
C ASP A 26 -4.86 -9.77 0.60
N TRP A 27 -3.60 -9.27 0.66
CA TRP A 27 -2.82 -8.77 -0.47
C TRP A 27 -1.35 -9.14 -0.30
N VAL A 28 -0.58 -9.01 -1.37
CA VAL A 28 0.89 -8.92 -1.35
C VAL A 28 1.27 -7.52 -1.79
N HIS A 29 1.92 -6.75 -0.91
CA HIS A 29 2.42 -5.42 -1.22
C HIS A 29 3.78 -5.48 -1.89
N VAL A 30 3.88 -4.79 -3.03
CA VAL A 30 5.06 -4.81 -3.90
C VAL A 30 5.60 -3.40 -4.07
N ASP A 31 6.67 -3.07 -3.36
CA ASP A 31 7.35 -1.76 -3.42
C ASP A 31 8.28 -1.67 -4.63
N VAL A 32 7.86 -0.92 -5.64
CA VAL A 32 8.64 -0.66 -6.85
C VAL A 32 9.34 0.68 -6.73
N MET A 33 10.68 0.67 -6.78
CA MET A 33 11.53 1.84 -6.64
C MET A 33 12.55 1.92 -7.77
N ASP A 34 12.79 3.12 -8.31
CA ASP A 34 13.59 3.35 -9.53
C ASP A 34 14.94 4.05 -9.28
N ASN A 35 15.29 4.35 -8.04
CA ASN A 35 16.45 5.15 -7.65
C ASN A 35 16.47 6.59 -8.25
N HIS A 36 15.29 7.12 -8.58
CA HIS A 36 15.11 8.51 -9.02
C HIS A 36 14.10 9.23 -8.12
N PHE A 37 12.86 8.73 -8.03
CA PHE A 37 11.85 9.29 -7.14
C PHE A 37 12.19 9.09 -5.65
N VAL A 38 12.82 7.94 -5.33
CA VAL A 38 13.38 7.62 -4.01
C VAL A 38 14.83 7.11 -4.14
N PRO A 39 15.69 7.29 -3.13
CA PRO A 39 17.11 6.90 -3.21
C PRO A 39 17.32 5.40 -2.96
N ASN A 40 16.50 4.55 -3.58
CA ASN A 40 16.59 3.09 -3.52
C ASN A 40 16.10 2.48 -4.85
N LEU A 41 16.62 1.30 -5.19
CA LEU A 41 16.25 0.51 -6.36
C LEU A 41 15.81 -0.88 -5.91
N THR A 42 14.61 -1.30 -6.29
CA THR A 42 14.09 -2.60 -5.85
C THR A 42 13.82 -3.54 -7.03
N ILE A 43 12.57 -3.77 -7.38
CA ILE A 43 12.12 -4.71 -8.41
C ILE A 43 11.32 -3.98 -9.47
N GLY A 44 11.24 -4.56 -10.66
CA GLY A 44 10.51 -3.97 -11.78
C GLY A 44 9.54 -4.96 -12.44
N VAL A 45 9.03 -4.56 -13.59
CA VAL A 45 8.02 -5.28 -14.38
C VAL A 45 8.29 -6.79 -14.50
N PRO A 46 9.50 -7.30 -14.84
CA PRO A 46 9.70 -8.74 -15.02
C PRO A 46 9.49 -9.56 -13.75
N VAL A 47 9.81 -9.00 -12.58
CA VAL A 47 9.60 -9.67 -11.29
C VAL A 47 8.11 -9.67 -10.96
N VAL A 48 7.43 -8.53 -11.08
CA VAL A 48 5.99 -8.41 -10.82
C VAL A 48 5.17 -9.31 -11.74
N GLU A 49 5.49 -9.37 -13.03
CA GLU A 49 4.86 -10.30 -13.98
C GLU A 49 5.04 -11.78 -13.57
N SER A 50 6.20 -12.12 -13.05
CA SER A 50 6.47 -13.48 -12.55
C SER A 50 5.66 -13.77 -11.28
N LEU A 51 5.59 -12.82 -10.36
CA LEU A 51 4.80 -12.95 -9.14
C LEU A 51 3.30 -13.05 -9.42
N ALA A 52 2.77 -12.27 -10.36
CA ALA A 52 1.37 -12.32 -10.76
C ALA A 52 0.91 -13.71 -11.25
N LYS A 53 1.85 -14.52 -11.78
CA LYS A 53 1.56 -15.90 -12.26
C LYS A 53 1.53 -16.94 -11.14
N ILE A 54 2.19 -16.67 -10.03
CA ILE A 54 2.40 -17.68 -8.96
C ILE A 54 1.76 -17.30 -7.63
N SER A 55 1.48 -16.02 -7.39
CA SER A 55 0.94 -15.55 -6.13
C SER A 55 -0.47 -16.10 -5.89
N PRO A 56 -0.75 -16.71 -4.73
CA PRO A 56 -2.11 -17.10 -4.34
C PRO A 56 -2.96 -15.90 -3.93
N LEU A 57 -2.34 -14.75 -3.73
CA LEU A 57 -2.98 -13.50 -3.30
C LEU A 57 -2.89 -12.44 -4.40
N PRO A 58 -3.83 -11.49 -4.43
CA PRO A 58 -3.76 -10.35 -5.33
C PRO A 58 -2.54 -9.47 -5.02
N LEU A 59 -1.94 -8.89 -6.08
CA LEU A 59 -0.79 -7.99 -5.95
C LEU A 59 -1.26 -6.54 -5.82
N ASP A 60 -0.74 -5.85 -4.82
CA ASP A 60 -0.89 -4.42 -4.56
C ASP A 60 0.46 -3.72 -4.84
N CYS A 61 0.61 -3.16 -6.04
CA CYS A 61 1.85 -2.55 -6.49
C CYS A 61 1.90 -1.06 -6.10
N HIS A 62 2.87 -0.69 -5.28
CA HIS A 62 3.16 0.67 -4.86
C HIS A 62 4.35 1.22 -5.65
N LEU A 63 4.10 2.21 -6.50
CA LEU A 63 5.05 2.75 -7.45
C LEU A 63 5.72 4.03 -6.90
N MET A 64 6.90 3.88 -6.34
CA MET A 64 7.79 4.98 -5.93
C MET A 64 8.79 5.25 -7.07
N ILE A 65 8.27 5.72 -8.20
CA ILE A 65 9.02 5.90 -9.45
C ILE A 65 8.68 7.23 -10.12
N GLU A 66 9.59 7.74 -10.94
CA GLU A 66 9.31 8.83 -11.87
C GLU A 66 8.38 8.38 -13.01
N ASN A 67 7.63 9.33 -13.56
CA ASN A 67 6.72 9.11 -14.70
C ASN A 67 5.70 7.98 -14.50
N PRO A 68 4.95 7.94 -13.38
CA PRO A 68 3.95 6.90 -13.15
C PRO A 68 2.84 6.91 -14.20
N ASP A 69 2.54 8.05 -14.84
CA ASP A 69 1.59 8.14 -15.96
C ASP A 69 1.91 7.16 -17.10
N LEU A 70 3.19 6.89 -17.34
CA LEU A 70 3.64 5.92 -18.34
C LEU A 70 3.63 4.48 -17.82
N TRP A 71 4.03 4.28 -16.55
CA TRP A 71 4.34 2.96 -16.01
C TRP A 71 3.16 2.30 -15.31
N ALA A 72 2.31 3.06 -14.60
CA ALA A 72 1.26 2.49 -13.78
C ALA A 72 0.26 1.63 -14.59
N PRO A 73 -0.20 2.03 -15.79
CA PRO A 73 -1.05 1.16 -16.61
C PRO A 73 -0.37 -0.16 -17.01
N LYS A 74 0.97 -0.14 -17.22
CA LYS A 74 1.72 -1.36 -17.57
C LYS A 74 1.77 -2.37 -16.43
N TYR A 75 1.86 -1.90 -15.17
CA TYR A 75 1.76 -2.80 -14.02
C TYR A 75 0.37 -3.43 -13.88
N ALA A 76 -0.69 -2.70 -14.22
CA ALA A 76 -2.03 -3.26 -14.31
C ALA A 76 -2.14 -4.33 -15.41
N GLU A 77 -1.63 -4.05 -16.60
CA GLU A 77 -1.65 -4.98 -17.77
C GLU A 77 -0.92 -6.29 -17.50
N ILE A 78 0.15 -6.30 -16.71
CA ILE A 78 0.92 -7.50 -16.37
C ILE A 78 0.34 -8.30 -15.19
N GLY A 79 -0.80 -7.88 -14.63
CA GLY A 79 -1.56 -8.64 -13.65
C GLY A 79 -1.53 -8.11 -12.22
N ALA A 80 -1.04 -6.88 -11.98
CA ALA A 80 -1.27 -6.23 -10.69
C ALA A 80 -2.77 -5.97 -10.50
N ASN A 81 -3.30 -6.30 -9.32
CA ASN A 81 -4.73 -6.15 -9.01
C ASN A 81 -5.05 -4.75 -8.46
N SER A 82 -4.06 -4.11 -7.86
CA SER A 82 -4.08 -2.72 -7.40
C SER A 82 -2.77 -2.06 -7.80
N VAL A 83 -2.83 -0.83 -8.29
CA VAL A 83 -1.64 -0.03 -8.63
C VAL A 83 -1.79 1.34 -7.99
N THR A 84 -0.87 1.66 -7.09
CA THR A 84 -0.81 2.92 -6.35
C THR A 84 0.40 3.72 -6.82
N PHE A 85 0.18 4.94 -7.30
CA PHE A 85 1.22 5.86 -7.72
C PHE A 85 1.32 7.05 -6.77
N HIS A 86 2.49 7.65 -6.65
CA HIS A 86 2.67 8.90 -5.92
C HIS A 86 2.18 10.09 -6.72
N VAL A 87 1.29 10.90 -6.13
CA VAL A 87 0.76 12.11 -6.78
C VAL A 87 1.86 13.11 -7.11
N GLU A 88 2.91 13.15 -6.29
CA GLU A 88 4.06 14.04 -6.46
C GLU A 88 4.91 13.72 -7.69
N ALA A 89 4.80 12.50 -8.24
CA ALA A 89 5.52 12.08 -9.43
C ALA A 89 4.68 12.16 -10.71
N ALA A 90 3.35 12.26 -10.59
CA ALA A 90 2.45 12.22 -11.74
C ALA A 90 2.33 13.57 -12.42
N ALA A 91 2.46 13.59 -13.74
CA ALA A 91 2.22 14.79 -14.55
C ALA A 91 0.72 15.09 -14.70
N ASN A 92 -0.12 14.04 -14.77
CA ASN A 92 -1.58 14.13 -14.86
C ASN A 92 -2.24 13.04 -14.01
N PRO A 93 -2.40 13.26 -12.68
CA PRO A 93 -2.95 12.26 -11.77
C PRO A 93 -4.33 11.72 -12.20
N ALA A 94 -5.23 12.58 -12.68
CA ALA A 94 -6.57 12.16 -13.11
C ALA A 94 -6.52 11.20 -14.32
N MET A 95 -5.62 11.44 -15.27
CA MET A 95 -5.42 10.54 -16.41
C MET A 95 -4.77 9.23 -15.96
N CYS A 96 -3.76 9.29 -15.07
CA CYS A 96 -3.12 8.11 -14.51
C CYS A 96 -4.14 7.17 -13.84
N ILE A 97 -5.04 7.71 -13.00
CA ILE A 97 -6.15 6.96 -12.37
C ILE A 97 -7.00 6.26 -13.45
N LYS A 98 -7.42 7.02 -14.47
CA LYS A 98 -8.25 6.49 -15.55
C LYS A 98 -7.57 5.36 -16.32
N ASP A 99 -6.30 5.51 -16.63
CA ASP A 99 -5.55 4.55 -17.43
C ASP A 99 -5.27 3.26 -16.64
N ILE A 100 -4.98 3.35 -15.34
CA ILE A 100 -4.89 2.18 -14.44
C ILE A 100 -6.21 1.40 -14.45
N LYS A 101 -7.35 2.08 -14.28
CA LYS A 101 -8.68 1.45 -14.30
C LYS A 101 -9.03 0.86 -15.65
N ALA A 102 -8.68 1.51 -16.74
CA ALA A 102 -8.87 1.01 -18.10
C ALA A 102 -8.07 -0.27 -18.38
N ALA A 103 -6.89 -0.40 -17.74
CA ALA A 103 -6.06 -1.61 -17.79
C ALA A 103 -6.54 -2.73 -16.84
N GLY A 104 -7.60 -2.50 -16.06
CA GLY A 104 -8.30 -3.53 -15.27
C GLY A 104 -7.88 -3.64 -13.79
N ALA A 105 -6.99 -2.77 -13.29
CA ALA A 105 -6.61 -2.74 -11.90
C ALA A 105 -7.39 -1.69 -11.09
N ARG A 106 -7.39 -1.83 -9.76
CA ARG A 106 -7.79 -0.77 -8.83
C ARG A 106 -6.76 0.35 -8.89
N ALA A 107 -7.22 1.60 -8.91
CA ALA A 107 -6.36 2.77 -8.93
C ALA A 107 -6.20 3.35 -7.52
N GLY A 108 -4.96 3.33 -7.03
CA GLY A 108 -4.54 3.97 -5.80
C GLY A 108 -3.70 5.22 -6.06
N MET A 109 -3.78 6.19 -5.13
CA MET A 109 -2.94 7.37 -5.10
C MET A 109 -2.23 7.46 -3.74
N ALA A 110 -0.93 7.71 -3.74
CA ALA A 110 -0.13 7.84 -2.54
C ALA A 110 0.24 9.31 -2.27
N LEU A 111 0.30 9.66 -0.99
CA LEU A 111 0.74 10.96 -0.49
C LEU A 111 1.97 10.79 0.40
N LYS A 112 3.05 11.52 0.11
CA LYS A 112 4.18 11.66 1.04
C LYS A 112 3.75 12.33 2.35
N PRO A 113 4.55 12.21 3.45
CA PRO A 113 4.20 12.82 4.73
C PRO A 113 3.90 14.32 4.63
N ASN A 114 4.65 15.05 3.80
CA ASN A 114 4.50 16.50 3.66
C ASN A 114 3.49 16.96 2.60
N THR A 115 2.84 16.03 1.87
CA THR A 115 1.83 16.37 0.85
C THR A 115 0.45 16.44 1.47
N ASP A 116 -0.23 17.58 1.32
CA ASP A 116 -1.56 17.78 1.88
C ASP A 116 -2.64 17.13 0.99
N ILE A 117 -3.62 16.47 1.61
CA ILE A 117 -4.77 15.90 0.90
C ILE A 117 -5.70 16.98 0.35
N GLU A 118 -5.74 18.16 0.97
CA GLU A 118 -6.63 19.24 0.55
C GLU A 118 -6.39 19.70 -0.91
N ASP A 119 -5.18 19.54 -1.41
CA ASP A 119 -4.83 19.87 -2.80
C ASP A 119 -5.38 18.84 -3.83
N TYR A 120 -5.90 17.68 -3.36
CA TYR A 120 -6.29 16.54 -4.21
C TYR A 120 -7.69 16.00 -3.93
N ILE A 121 -8.52 16.71 -3.16
CA ILE A 121 -9.89 16.29 -2.80
C ILE A 121 -10.73 15.93 -4.04
N ASP A 122 -10.60 16.66 -5.13
CA ASP A 122 -11.35 16.46 -6.37
C ASP A 122 -11.00 15.11 -7.07
N LEU A 123 -9.89 14.48 -6.71
CA LEU A 123 -9.49 13.17 -7.23
C LEU A 123 -10.09 12.02 -6.42
N LEU A 124 -10.43 12.22 -5.15
CA LEU A 124 -10.93 11.16 -4.26
C LEU A 124 -12.09 10.34 -4.85
N PRO A 125 -13.12 10.94 -5.48
CA PRO A 125 -14.22 10.16 -6.05
C PRO A 125 -13.82 9.23 -7.22
N GLN A 126 -12.63 9.44 -7.77
CA GLN A 126 -12.11 8.65 -8.89
C GLN A 126 -11.24 7.47 -8.43
N LEU A 127 -10.79 7.48 -7.17
CA LEU A 127 -9.90 6.50 -6.59
C LEU A 127 -10.65 5.26 -6.07
N ASP A 128 -9.96 4.13 -6.01
CA ASP A 128 -10.36 2.94 -5.25
C ASP A 128 -9.62 2.86 -3.92
N MET A 129 -8.45 3.50 -3.81
CA MET A 129 -7.62 3.52 -2.60
C MET A 129 -6.79 4.80 -2.51
N LEU A 130 -6.63 5.34 -1.30
CA LEU A 130 -5.66 6.37 -0.97
C LEU A 130 -4.65 5.83 0.03
N LEU A 131 -3.37 5.90 -0.33
CA LEU A 131 -2.26 5.51 0.54
C LEU A 131 -1.69 6.75 1.24
N VAL A 132 -1.70 6.75 2.56
CA VAL A 132 -0.99 7.73 3.40
C VAL A 132 0.31 7.12 3.87
N MET A 133 1.43 7.70 3.43
CA MET A 133 2.75 7.30 3.93
C MET A 133 2.90 7.68 5.39
N THR A 134 3.31 6.71 6.21
CA THR A 134 3.61 6.89 7.64
C THR A 134 5.12 6.79 7.92
N VAL A 135 5.91 6.91 6.87
CA VAL A 135 7.36 7.13 6.82
C VAL A 135 7.69 7.91 5.56
N GLU A 136 8.91 8.46 5.42
CA GLU A 136 9.39 8.90 4.11
C GLU A 136 9.59 7.69 3.20
N PRO A 137 9.06 7.70 1.94
CA PRO A 137 9.18 6.57 1.04
C PRO A 137 10.64 6.29 0.67
N GLY A 138 10.96 4.99 0.42
CA GLY A 138 12.27 4.59 -0.10
C GLY A 138 12.96 3.45 0.65
N PHE A 139 12.71 3.25 1.94
CA PHE A 139 13.35 2.18 2.72
C PHE A 139 12.35 1.51 3.66
N GLY A 140 12.50 0.19 3.84
CA GLY A 140 11.78 -0.56 4.87
C GLY A 140 12.37 -0.36 6.28
N GLY A 141 11.62 -0.76 7.31
CA GLY A 141 12.09 -0.79 8.70
C GLY A 141 12.27 0.57 9.37
N GLN A 142 11.70 1.64 8.82
CA GLN A 142 11.73 2.97 9.40
C GLN A 142 10.76 3.10 10.59
N ALA A 143 11.04 4.09 11.46
CA ALA A 143 10.18 4.41 12.60
C ALA A 143 8.84 5.00 12.12
N PHE A 144 7.75 4.52 12.69
CA PHE A 144 6.40 4.99 12.42
C PHE A 144 6.21 6.47 12.78
N MET A 145 5.61 7.24 11.89
CA MET A 145 5.28 8.65 12.06
C MET A 145 3.83 8.79 12.57
N ALA A 146 3.65 8.79 13.91
CA ALA A 146 2.32 8.92 14.53
C ALA A 146 1.62 10.26 14.23
N ASP A 147 2.37 11.28 13.88
CA ASP A 147 1.88 12.60 13.45
C ASP A 147 1.17 12.57 12.07
N MET A 148 1.19 11.44 11.37
CA MET A 148 0.37 11.23 10.17
C MET A 148 -1.07 10.80 10.48
N MET A 149 -1.39 10.41 11.72
CA MET A 149 -2.75 9.98 12.08
C MET A 149 -3.83 11.07 11.90
N PRO A 150 -3.58 12.37 12.14
CA PRO A 150 -4.52 13.43 11.77
C PRO A 150 -4.84 13.45 10.27
N LYS A 151 -3.87 13.20 9.38
CA LYS A 151 -4.10 13.11 7.94
C LYS A 151 -4.99 11.91 7.59
N VAL A 152 -4.76 10.74 8.20
CA VAL A 152 -5.61 9.55 8.00
C VAL A 152 -7.05 9.84 8.42
N ARG A 153 -7.28 10.47 9.59
CA ARG A 153 -8.63 10.88 10.03
C ARG A 153 -9.28 11.85 9.06
N ARG A 154 -8.52 12.84 8.59
CA ARG A 154 -9.02 13.80 7.61
C ARG A 154 -9.45 13.15 6.31
N VAL A 155 -8.68 12.18 5.81
CA VAL A 155 -9.06 11.39 4.63
C VAL A 155 -10.35 10.62 4.91
N ARG A 156 -10.49 9.97 6.07
CA ARG A 156 -11.72 9.24 6.44
C ARG A 156 -12.94 10.16 6.48
N GLU A 157 -12.80 11.37 7.01
CA GLU A 157 -13.88 12.37 6.99
C GLU A 157 -14.33 12.71 5.56
N LEU A 158 -13.37 12.81 4.63
CA LEU A 158 -13.64 13.16 3.24
C LEU A 158 -14.29 12.02 2.45
N VAL A 159 -13.85 10.77 2.66
CA VAL A 159 -14.34 9.62 1.87
C VAL A 159 -15.55 8.92 2.52
N GLY A 160 -15.79 9.12 3.83
CA GLY A 160 -16.88 8.47 4.58
C GLY A 160 -16.71 6.97 4.77
N ASP A 161 -17.72 6.30 5.33
CA ASP A 161 -17.72 4.89 5.74
C ASP A 161 -18.73 4.05 4.93
N GLY A 162 -18.88 4.29 3.65
CA GLY A 162 -19.82 3.55 2.81
C GLY A 162 -19.21 2.28 2.20
N PRO A 163 -20.04 1.34 1.73
CA PRO A 163 -19.56 0.10 1.09
C PRO A 163 -18.76 0.35 -0.20
N ASN A 164 -18.91 1.53 -0.78
CA ASN A 164 -18.16 1.98 -1.96
C ASN A 164 -17.16 3.09 -1.62
N ALA A 165 -16.85 3.29 -0.33
CA ALA A 165 -15.87 4.26 0.09
C ALA A 165 -14.47 3.91 -0.46
N VAL A 166 -13.68 4.94 -0.74
CA VAL A 166 -12.27 4.78 -1.07
C VAL A 166 -11.56 4.15 0.13
N TRP A 167 -10.80 3.08 -0.09
CA TRP A 167 -10.02 2.47 0.98
C TRP A 167 -8.87 3.37 1.39
N ILE A 168 -8.59 3.42 2.67
CA ILE A 168 -7.44 4.13 3.21
C ILE A 168 -6.38 3.12 3.59
N GLN A 169 -5.25 3.19 2.88
CA GLN A 169 -4.08 2.38 3.15
C GLN A 169 -3.04 3.20 3.92
N VAL A 170 -2.32 2.56 4.83
CA VAL A 170 -1.16 3.14 5.53
C VAL A 170 0.06 2.27 5.27
N ASP A 171 1.19 2.90 4.97
CA ASP A 171 2.47 2.24 4.74
C ASP A 171 3.61 2.96 5.45
N GLY A 172 4.34 2.17 6.22
CA GLY A 172 5.53 2.60 6.97
C GLY A 172 5.44 2.39 8.47
N GLY A 173 6.28 1.51 9.02
CA GLY A 173 6.39 1.27 10.46
C GLY A 173 5.16 0.60 11.11
N VAL A 174 4.28 -0.01 10.32
CA VAL A 174 3.12 -0.74 10.84
C VAL A 174 3.57 -2.04 11.51
N SER A 175 3.14 -2.22 12.74
CA SER A 175 3.47 -3.37 13.61
C SER A 175 2.36 -3.59 14.64
N ALA A 176 2.52 -4.61 15.51
CA ALA A 176 1.59 -4.83 16.62
C ALA A 176 1.47 -3.62 17.57
N ASP A 177 2.52 -2.78 17.67
CA ASP A 177 2.53 -1.61 18.53
C ASP A 177 1.89 -0.36 17.90
N THR A 178 1.69 -0.35 16.58
CA THR A 178 1.24 0.85 15.84
C THR A 178 -0.08 0.67 15.10
N ILE A 179 -0.49 -0.56 14.78
CA ILE A 179 -1.66 -0.84 13.93
C ILE A 179 -2.98 -0.36 14.54
N GLU A 180 -3.11 -0.41 15.89
CA GLU A 180 -4.33 0.00 16.57
C GLU A 180 -4.61 1.49 16.34
N GLN A 181 -3.60 2.35 16.46
CA GLN A 181 -3.77 3.80 16.21
C GLN A 181 -4.08 4.10 14.75
N CYS A 182 -3.58 3.29 13.79
CA CYS A 182 -3.92 3.43 12.38
C CYS A 182 -5.39 3.07 12.13
N ALA A 183 -5.87 1.96 12.72
CA ALA A 183 -7.26 1.52 12.62
C ALA A 183 -8.22 2.54 13.27
N GLN A 184 -7.89 3.05 14.45
CA GLN A 184 -8.64 4.12 15.14
C GLN A 184 -8.67 5.43 14.36
N ALA A 185 -7.64 5.70 13.55
CA ALA A 185 -7.63 6.86 12.66
C ALA A 185 -8.47 6.65 11.40
N GLY A 186 -8.94 5.43 11.12
CA GLY A 186 -9.83 5.11 10.00
C GLY A 186 -9.14 4.42 8.82
N ALA A 187 -7.95 3.84 8.99
CA ALA A 187 -7.33 3.03 7.94
C ALA A 187 -8.05 1.68 7.75
N ASP A 188 -8.12 1.21 6.50
CA ASP A 188 -8.75 -0.05 6.09
C ASP A 188 -7.71 -1.13 5.75
N VAL A 189 -6.56 -0.72 5.19
CA VAL A 189 -5.50 -1.58 4.65
C VAL A 189 -4.18 -1.21 5.30
N PHE A 190 -3.47 -2.22 5.82
CA PHE A 190 -2.26 -2.04 6.61
C PHE A 190 -1.08 -2.74 5.94
N VAL A 191 -0.11 -1.95 5.47
CA VAL A 191 1.14 -2.48 4.89
C VAL A 191 2.13 -2.77 6.01
N ALA A 192 2.52 -4.03 6.16
CA ALA A 192 3.47 -4.46 7.18
C ALA A 192 4.61 -5.28 6.54
N GLY A 193 5.82 -4.78 6.59
CA GLY A 193 7.01 -5.45 6.04
C GLY A 193 7.77 -6.22 7.12
N SER A 194 8.75 -5.58 7.75
CA SER A 194 9.63 -6.20 8.74
C SER A 194 8.88 -6.83 9.92
N ALA A 195 7.77 -6.26 10.35
CA ALA A 195 6.93 -6.83 11.41
C ALA A 195 6.45 -8.25 11.07
N VAL A 196 6.18 -8.54 9.79
CA VAL A 196 5.71 -9.85 9.32
C VAL A 196 6.87 -10.78 8.95
N PHE A 197 7.85 -10.31 8.18
CA PHE A 197 8.89 -11.18 7.62
C PHE A 197 10.10 -11.40 8.55
N ALA A 198 10.25 -10.65 9.65
CA ALA A 198 11.34 -10.86 10.60
C ALA A 198 11.01 -11.84 11.73
N VAL A 199 9.81 -12.42 11.77
CA VAL A 199 9.38 -13.38 12.81
C VAL A 199 9.43 -14.81 12.28
N SER A 200 9.44 -15.77 13.20
CA SER A 200 9.49 -17.20 12.85
C SER A 200 8.18 -17.76 12.27
N ASP A 201 7.06 -17.10 12.52
CA ASP A 201 5.72 -17.47 12.02
C ASP A 201 5.02 -16.23 11.42
N PRO A 202 5.28 -15.93 10.14
CA PRO A 202 4.66 -14.81 9.45
C PRO A 202 3.14 -14.89 9.39
N ALA A 203 2.57 -16.09 9.22
CA ALA A 203 1.12 -16.28 9.16
C ALA A 203 0.44 -15.91 10.48
N ALA A 204 0.99 -16.37 11.62
CA ALA A 204 0.47 -16.01 12.94
C ALA A 204 0.55 -14.48 13.18
N MET A 205 1.60 -13.82 12.68
CA MET A 205 1.71 -12.35 12.78
C MET A 205 0.64 -11.64 11.95
N VAL A 206 0.34 -12.10 10.73
CA VAL A 206 -0.76 -11.56 9.91
C VAL A 206 -2.09 -11.64 10.67
N ASP A 207 -2.40 -12.78 11.30
CA ASP A 207 -3.63 -12.97 12.08
C ASP A 207 -3.66 -12.08 13.33
N GLN A 208 -2.51 -11.92 14.00
CA GLN A 208 -2.38 -11.01 15.14
C GLN A 208 -2.65 -9.57 14.73
N LEU A 209 -2.02 -9.07 13.68
CA LEU A 209 -2.22 -7.72 13.17
C LEU A 209 -3.69 -7.48 12.79
N ARG A 210 -4.31 -8.43 12.08
CA ARG A 210 -5.73 -8.35 11.72
C ARG A 210 -6.62 -8.25 12.95
N SER A 211 -6.37 -9.06 13.97
CA SER A 211 -7.14 -9.09 15.21
C SER A 211 -7.03 -7.77 15.99
N LEU A 212 -5.83 -7.20 16.10
CA LEU A 212 -5.58 -5.90 16.73
C LEU A 212 -6.34 -4.78 16.00
N ALA A 213 -6.24 -4.73 14.68
CA ALA A 213 -6.93 -3.71 13.88
C ALA A 213 -8.46 -3.79 14.01
N ILE A 214 -9.04 -5.00 13.99
CA ILE A 214 -10.49 -5.19 14.16
C ILE A 214 -10.94 -4.76 15.56
N THR A 215 -10.19 -5.13 16.60
CA THR A 215 -10.53 -4.79 17.98
C THR A 215 -10.49 -3.27 18.20
N ALA A 216 -9.45 -2.61 17.67
CA ALA A 216 -9.30 -1.16 17.79
C ALA A 216 -10.40 -0.37 17.08
N CYS A 217 -10.91 -0.88 15.95
CA CYS A 217 -12.00 -0.24 15.21
C CYS A 217 -13.37 -0.39 15.91
N ALA A 218 -13.57 -1.47 16.70
CA ALA A 218 -14.81 -1.70 17.44
C ALA A 218 -14.95 -0.82 18.71
N HIS A 219 -13.86 -0.19 19.15
CA HIS A 219 -13.78 0.65 20.34
C HIS A 219 -13.11 1.99 20.03
N PRO A 220 -13.73 2.86 19.20
CA PRO A 220 -13.16 4.16 18.83
C PRO A 220 -13.13 5.17 19.98
#